data_8fc6fc8ca122b9edb5f13270b8ed1b8e
#
_entry.id   8fc6fc8ca122b9edb5f13270b8ed1b8e
#
_cell.length_a   1.000
_cell.length_b   1.000
_cell.length_c   1.000
_cell.angle_alpha   90.00
_cell.angle_beta   90.00
_cell.angle_gamma   90.00
#
_symmetry.space_group_name_H-M   'P 1'
#
loop_
_entity.id
_entity.type
_entity.pdbx_description
1 polymer ?
#
loop_
_entity_poly.entity_id
_entity_poly.type
_entity_poly.pdbx_seq_one_letter_code
_entity_poly.pdbx_strand_id
1 'polypeptide(L)'
;MALLASDLVLPEFEGPLDLLLHLVRKHELDVFHIPISFITARYLEMIERMRALNVDIAGEYLLMAATLAYLKSRELLPPDAKGEDEPPNPEEEGEDPRQALIKRLLEYQRFKEAAQFLASRPVMGRNVFARGVNPATLLGPEGEAPLAGRRHRPARGL
;
A
#
# COMPACT_ATOMS: atom_id res chain seq x y z
N MET A 1 35.17 2.95 -8.99
CA MET A 1 34.01 2.09 -8.65
C MET A 1 32.75 2.86 -8.91
N ALA A 2 32.09 2.58 -9.99
CA ALA A 2 30.79 3.15 -10.28
C ALA A 2 29.76 2.44 -9.40
N LEU A 3 29.38 3.05 -8.29
CA LEU A 3 28.15 2.71 -7.58
C LEU A 3 27.01 3.00 -8.55
N LEU A 4 26.37 1.94 -8.98
CA LEU A 4 25.27 1.98 -9.92
C LEU A 4 24.21 2.94 -9.38
N ALA A 5 23.88 3.93 -10.19
CA ALA A 5 22.86 4.96 -9.90
C ALA A 5 21.46 4.38 -9.61
N SER A 6 21.30 3.06 -9.69
CA SER A 6 20.06 2.34 -9.40
C SER A 6 19.70 2.27 -7.91
N ASP A 7 20.68 2.48 -7.01
CA ASP A 7 20.42 2.41 -5.55
C ASP A 7 19.97 3.74 -4.94
N LEU A 8 19.89 4.80 -5.75
CA LEU A 8 19.54 6.15 -5.29
C LEU A 8 18.06 6.51 -5.48
N VAL A 9 17.28 5.68 -6.16
CA VAL A 9 15.85 5.89 -6.30
C VAL A 9 15.15 5.27 -5.10
N LEU A 10 14.82 6.12 -4.12
CA LEU A 10 13.90 5.70 -3.06
C LEU A 10 12.52 5.44 -3.68
N PRO A 11 11.93 4.27 -3.45
CA PRO A 11 10.55 4.06 -3.86
C PRO A 11 9.64 5.04 -3.10
N GLU A 12 8.65 5.60 -3.80
CA GLU A 12 7.63 6.42 -3.17
C GLU A 12 6.74 5.50 -2.32
N PHE A 13 6.63 5.81 -1.04
CA PHE A 13 5.78 5.10 -0.10
C PHE A 13 4.54 5.93 0.23
N GLU A 14 3.39 5.31 0.24
CA GLU A 14 2.10 5.92 0.58
C GLU A 14 1.85 5.98 2.09
N GLY A 15 2.85 5.72 2.91
CA GLY A 15 2.78 5.77 4.35
C GLY A 15 3.65 4.72 5.04
N PRO A 16 3.68 4.72 6.38
CA PRO A 16 4.54 3.82 7.15
C PRO A 16 4.17 2.33 6.99
N LEU A 17 2.90 2.01 6.79
CA LEU A 17 2.46 0.63 6.55
C LEU A 17 2.95 0.14 5.18
N ASP A 18 2.97 1.00 4.17
CA ASP A 18 3.50 0.67 2.86
C ASP A 18 5.01 0.40 2.90
N LEU A 19 5.73 1.22 3.66
CA LEU A 19 7.16 0.99 3.92
C LEU A 19 7.40 -0.35 4.63
N LEU A 20 6.62 -0.68 5.66
CA LEU A 20 6.74 -1.97 6.35
C LEU A 20 6.47 -3.16 5.43
N LEU A 21 5.42 -3.10 4.60
CA LEU A 21 5.14 -4.15 3.62
C LEU A 21 6.27 -4.30 2.59
N HIS A 22 6.84 -3.18 2.14
CA HIS A 22 8.01 -3.21 1.26
C HIS A 22 9.18 -3.94 1.93
N LEU A 23 9.49 -3.63 3.19
CA LEU A 23 10.57 -4.28 3.93
C LEU A 23 10.31 -5.77 4.16
N VAL A 24 9.08 -6.13 4.50
CA VAL A 24 8.67 -7.55 4.67
C VAL A 24 8.88 -8.31 3.35
N ARG A 25 8.45 -7.76 2.23
CA ARG A 25 8.62 -8.40 0.90
C ARG A 25 10.08 -8.45 0.47
N LYS A 26 10.82 -7.36 0.67
CA LYS A 26 12.25 -7.26 0.29
C LYS A 26 13.12 -8.29 1.02
N HIS A 27 12.78 -8.59 2.25
CA HIS A 27 13.51 -9.54 3.09
C HIS A 27 12.86 -10.92 3.17
N GLU A 28 11.82 -11.17 2.34
CA GLU A 28 11.11 -12.46 2.28
C GLU A 28 10.58 -12.93 3.63
N LEU A 29 10.10 -11.99 4.45
CA LEU A 29 9.56 -12.26 5.79
C LEU A 29 8.09 -12.67 5.72
N ASP A 30 7.69 -13.50 6.67
CA ASP A 30 6.27 -13.84 6.87
C ASP A 30 5.56 -12.71 7.65
N VAL A 31 4.48 -12.17 7.07
CA VAL A 31 3.68 -11.12 7.70
C VAL A 31 3.07 -11.56 9.03
N PHE A 32 2.77 -12.85 9.20
CA PHE A 32 2.21 -13.40 10.43
C PHE A 32 3.25 -13.57 11.55
N HIS A 33 4.54 -13.71 11.17
CA HIS A 33 5.63 -13.97 12.09
C HIS A 33 6.79 -12.97 11.89
N ILE A 34 6.46 -11.68 11.89
CA ILE A 34 7.45 -10.63 11.67
C ILE A 34 8.44 -10.60 12.86
N PRO A 35 9.76 -10.73 12.61
CA PRO A 35 10.76 -10.52 13.63
C PRO A 35 10.89 -9.02 13.94
N ILE A 36 10.28 -8.57 15.03
CA ILE A 36 10.15 -7.13 15.36
C ILE A 36 11.51 -6.45 15.48
N SER A 37 12.48 -7.08 16.13
CA SER A 37 13.83 -6.51 16.26
C SER A 37 14.49 -6.25 14.91
N PHE A 38 14.36 -7.19 13.98
CA PHE A 38 14.92 -7.07 12.64
C PHE A 38 14.22 -5.98 11.82
N ILE A 39 12.88 -6.01 11.78
CA ILE A 39 12.10 -5.05 10.98
C ILE A 39 12.27 -3.62 11.49
N THR A 40 12.38 -3.44 12.82
CA THR A 40 12.64 -2.15 13.45
C THR A 40 13.97 -1.56 12.97
N ALA A 41 15.04 -2.37 12.97
CA ALA A 41 16.35 -1.92 12.49
C ALA A 41 16.30 -1.50 11.02
N ARG A 42 15.65 -2.27 10.16
CA ARG A 42 15.49 -1.96 8.73
C ARG A 42 14.62 -0.73 8.49
N TYR A 43 13.58 -0.56 9.28
CA TYR A 43 12.71 0.61 9.22
C TYR A 43 13.47 1.89 9.57
N LEU A 44 14.22 1.90 10.67
CA LEU A 44 15.03 3.05 11.08
C LEU A 44 16.12 3.38 10.06
N GLU A 45 16.80 2.37 9.51
CA GLU A 45 17.77 2.57 8.44
C GLU A 45 17.15 3.25 7.21
N MET A 46 15.93 2.89 6.83
CA MET A 46 15.23 3.52 5.72
C MET A 46 14.87 4.98 6.03
N ILE A 47 14.40 5.27 7.25
CA ILE A 47 14.12 6.64 7.70
C ILE A 47 15.38 7.50 7.65
N GLU A 48 16.52 6.99 8.10
CA GLU A 48 17.80 7.70 8.03
C GLU A 48 18.22 7.99 6.58
N ARG A 49 18.01 7.05 5.67
CA ARG A 49 18.27 7.27 4.23
C ARG A 49 17.37 8.36 3.66
N MET A 50 16.07 8.40 4.02
CA MET A 50 15.17 9.46 3.61
C MET A 50 15.63 10.81 4.11
N ARG A 51 16.08 10.90 5.38
CA ARG A 51 16.64 12.13 5.95
C ARG A 51 17.90 12.60 5.22
N ALA A 52 18.80 11.67 4.91
CA ALA A 52 20.03 11.99 4.19
C ALA A 52 19.78 12.55 2.78
N LEU A 53 18.64 12.24 2.18
CA LEU A 53 18.22 12.76 0.87
C LEU A 53 17.33 14.02 0.98
N ASN A 54 17.26 14.64 2.16
CA ASN A 54 16.42 15.81 2.43
C ASN A 54 14.92 15.59 2.11
N VAL A 55 14.44 14.36 2.27
CA VAL A 55 13.02 14.06 2.16
C VAL A 55 12.34 14.43 3.48
N ASP A 56 11.31 15.27 3.41
CA ASP A 56 10.49 15.60 4.57
C ASP A 56 9.79 14.33 5.07
N ILE A 57 10.05 13.98 6.33
CA ILE A 57 9.48 12.81 6.95
C ILE A 57 8.21 13.21 7.69
N ALA A 58 7.07 12.71 7.21
CA ALA A 58 5.80 12.93 7.87
C ALA A 58 5.78 12.34 9.28
N GLY A 59 5.05 12.99 10.21
CA GLY A 59 4.98 12.57 11.60
C GLY A 59 4.48 11.13 11.81
N GLU A 60 3.68 10.62 10.89
CA GLU A 60 3.19 9.24 10.91
C GLU A 60 4.31 8.18 10.82
N TYR A 61 5.40 8.48 10.10
CA TYR A 61 6.58 7.61 10.04
C TYR A 61 7.31 7.56 11.38
N LEU A 62 7.38 8.70 12.07
CA LEU A 62 7.99 8.78 13.40
C LEU A 62 7.13 8.09 14.45
N LEU A 63 5.80 8.21 14.34
CA LEU A 63 4.88 7.49 15.21
C LEU A 63 5.04 5.96 15.04
N MET A 64 5.17 5.49 13.80
CA MET A 64 5.43 4.07 13.54
C MET A 64 6.79 3.63 14.09
N ALA A 65 7.84 4.45 13.97
CA ALA A 65 9.15 4.17 14.55
C ALA A 65 9.05 4.00 16.08
N ALA A 66 8.31 4.88 16.76
CA ALA A 66 8.05 4.77 18.19
C ALA A 66 7.27 3.49 18.55
N THR A 67 6.26 3.15 17.76
CA THR A 67 5.50 1.91 17.95
C THR A 67 6.38 0.67 17.81
N LEU A 68 7.24 0.62 16.80
CA LEU A 68 8.18 -0.49 16.61
C LEU A 68 9.23 -0.55 17.74
N ALA A 69 9.72 0.59 18.20
CA ALA A 69 10.63 0.64 19.34
C ALA A 69 9.98 0.10 20.63
N TYR A 70 8.72 0.46 20.85
CA TYR A 70 7.93 -0.05 21.97
C TYR A 70 7.74 -1.57 21.88
N LEU A 71 7.34 -2.09 20.72
CA LEU A 71 7.18 -3.53 20.50
C LEU A 71 8.50 -4.28 20.70
N LYS A 72 9.60 -3.74 20.19
CA LYS A 72 10.93 -4.31 20.39
C LYS A 72 11.32 -4.35 21.86
N SER A 73 11.06 -3.30 22.63
CA SER A 73 11.36 -3.27 24.05
C SER A 73 10.56 -4.32 24.81
N ARG A 74 9.28 -4.51 24.50
CA ARG A 74 8.44 -5.55 25.12
C ARG A 74 8.91 -6.96 24.79
N GLU A 75 9.41 -7.19 23.56
CA GLU A 75 9.91 -8.49 23.14
C GLU A 75 11.24 -8.86 23.85
N LEU A 76 12.08 -7.86 24.14
CA LEU A 76 13.37 -8.05 24.78
C LEU A 76 13.33 -8.12 26.32
N LEU A 77 12.23 -7.65 26.93
CA LEU A 77 12.06 -7.72 28.38
C LEU A 77 11.76 -9.15 28.83
N PRO A 78 12.39 -9.62 29.94
CA PRO A 78 12.04 -10.89 30.53
C PRO A 78 10.56 -10.93 30.93
N PRO A 79 9.90 -12.10 30.91
CA PRO A 79 8.49 -12.22 31.27
C PRO A 79 8.18 -11.69 32.69
N ASP A 80 9.13 -11.76 33.59
CA ASP A 80 9.00 -11.29 34.98
C ASP A 80 9.10 -9.77 35.14
N ALA A 81 9.62 -9.07 34.13
CA ALA A 81 9.69 -7.60 34.10
C ALA A 81 8.44 -6.95 33.45
N LYS A 82 7.49 -7.73 33.01
CA LYS A 82 6.14 -7.26 32.64
C LYS A 82 5.42 -7.06 33.98
N GLY A 83 5.55 -5.83 34.51
CA GLY A 83 5.20 -5.45 35.85
C GLY A 83 3.88 -6.05 36.35
N GLU A 84 4.01 -6.88 37.38
CA GLU A 84 2.89 -7.26 38.25
C GLU A 84 2.37 -6.04 39.06
N ASP A 85 3.04 -4.87 38.96
CA ASP A 85 2.74 -3.65 39.70
C ASP A 85 1.96 -2.58 38.92
N GLU A 86 1.71 -2.73 37.62
CA GLU A 86 0.72 -1.88 36.95
C GLU A 86 -0.66 -2.51 37.13
N PRO A 87 -1.60 -1.80 37.80
CA PRO A 87 -2.97 -2.27 37.87
C PRO A 87 -3.47 -2.46 36.44
N PRO A 88 -4.15 -3.60 36.12
CA PRO A 88 -4.66 -3.83 34.80
C PRO A 88 -5.51 -2.64 34.40
N ASN A 89 -4.99 -1.83 33.47
CA ASN A 89 -5.76 -0.77 32.87
C ASN A 89 -6.89 -1.46 32.11
N PRO A 90 -8.17 -1.25 32.47
CA PRO A 90 -9.28 -1.91 31.79
C PRO A 90 -9.34 -1.63 30.28
N GLU A 91 -8.59 -0.62 29.81
CA GLU A 91 -8.42 -0.30 28.40
C GLU A 91 -7.29 -1.11 27.73
N GLU A 92 -6.44 -1.82 28.49
CA GLU A 92 -5.38 -2.69 27.99
C GLU A 92 -5.75 -4.18 27.89
N GLU A 93 -6.97 -4.58 28.24
CA GLU A 93 -7.54 -5.87 27.82
C GLU A 93 -7.74 -5.96 26.29
N GLY A 94 -7.22 -4.98 25.57
CA GLY A 94 -7.17 -4.92 24.12
C GLY A 94 -6.08 -5.85 23.53
N GLU A 95 -6.33 -6.20 22.30
CA GLU A 95 -5.47 -6.93 21.36
C GLU A 95 -3.97 -6.64 21.57
N ASP A 96 -3.13 -7.66 21.68
CA ASP A 96 -1.66 -7.51 21.73
C ASP A 96 -1.19 -6.52 20.64
N PRO A 97 -0.40 -5.47 21.01
CA PRO A 97 0.03 -4.44 20.06
C PRO A 97 0.73 -5.00 18.81
N ARG A 98 1.41 -6.16 18.95
CA ARG A 98 2.00 -6.87 17.82
C ARG A 98 0.93 -7.41 16.89
N GLN A 99 -0.11 -8.05 17.43
CA GLN A 99 -1.23 -8.56 16.66
C GLN A 99 -2.01 -7.44 15.98
N ALA A 100 -2.19 -6.31 16.67
CA ALA A 100 -2.81 -5.13 16.10
C ALA A 100 -2.02 -4.58 14.91
N LEU A 101 -0.69 -4.56 14.96
CA LEU A 101 0.17 -4.16 13.85
C LEU A 101 0.03 -5.13 12.66
N ILE A 102 0.09 -6.43 12.90
CA ILE A 102 -0.06 -7.47 11.87
C ILE A 102 -1.42 -7.33 11.17
N LYS A 103 -2.49 -7.15 11.92
CA LYS A 103 -3.83 -6.95 11.38
C LYS A 103 -3.91 -5.73 10.47
N ARG A 104 -3.34 -4.59 10.90
CA ARG A 104 -3.28 -3.37 10.07
C ARG A 104 -2.46 -3.58 8.80
N LEU A 105 -1.36 -4.32 8.85
CA LEU A 105 -0.54 -4.65 7.67
C LEU A 105 -1.31 -5.51 6.67
N LEU A 106 -2.02 -6.53 7.15
CA LEU A 106 -2.83 -7.41 6.29
C LEU A 106 -4.01 -6.66 5.67
N GLU A 107 -4.66 -5.79 6.43
CA GLU A 107 -5.73 -4.94 5.92
C GLU A 107 -5.23 -3.98 4.85
N TYR A 108 -4.11 -3.30 5.10
CA TYR A 108 -3.48 -2.41 4.12
C TYR A 108 -3.08 -3.18 2.84
N GLN A 109 -2.51 -4.37 2.97
CA GLN A 109 -2.16 -5.22 1.84
C GLN A 109 -3.38 -5.52 0.96
N ARG A 110 -4.51 -5.87 1.56
CA ARG A 110 -5.77 -6.13 0.83
C ARG A 110 -6.25 -4.89 0.05
N PHE A 111 -6.23 -3.71 0.68
CA PHE A 111 -6.60 -2.47 0.02
C PHE A 111 -5.63 -2.11 -1.10
N LYS A 112 -4.34 -2.31 -0.90
CA LYS A 112 -3.32 -2.07 -1.92
C LYS A 112 -3.51 -2.97 -3.14
N GLU A 113 -3.77 -4.24 -2.93
CA GLU A 113 -4.04 -5.21 -4.01
C GLU A 113 -5.33 -4.83 -4.78
N ALA A 114 -6.39 -4.45 -4.06
CA ALA A 114 -7.63 -3.98 -4.67
C ALA A 114 -7.41 -2.70 -5.48
N ALA A 115 -6.63 -1.74 -4.97
CA ALA A 115 -6.29 -0.51 -5.69
C ALA A 115 -5.48 -0.79 -6.96
N GLN A 116 -4.51 -1.69 -6.91
CA GLN A 116 -3.74 -2.12 -8.08
C GLN A 116 -4.64 -2.80 -9.13
N PHE A 117 -5.55 -3.64 -8.69
CA PHE A 117 -6.52 -4.27 -9.57
C PHE A 117 -7.42 -3.23 -10.27
N LEU A 118 -7.93 -2.24 -9.54
CA LEU A 118 -8.72 -1.16 -10.11
C LEU A 118 -7.89 -0.29 -11.06
N ALA A 119 -6.64 0.01 -10.73
CA ALA A 119 -5.73 0.80 -11.56
C ALA A 119 -5.38 0.09 -12.89
N SER A 120 -5.40 -1.24 -12.92
CA SER A 120 -5.16 -2.02 -14.13
C SER A 120 -6.36 -2.04 -15.08
N ARG A 121 -7.54 -1.64 -14.60
CA ARG A 121 -8.74 -1.61 -15.44
C ARG A 121 -8.74 -0.46 -16.43
N PRO A 122 -9.42 -0.63 -17.59
CA PRO A 122 -9.62 0.44 -18.54
C PRO A 122 -10.37 1.62 -17.91
N VAL A 123 -9.81 2.82 -18.04
CA VAL A 123 -10.37 4.06 -17.50
C VAL A 123 -10.88 4.92 -18.65
N MET A 124 -12.12 5.40 -18.55
CA MET A 124 -12.70 6.32 -19.49
C MET A 124 -11.86 7.61 -19.61
N GLY A 125 -11.51 8.00 -20.83
CA GLY A 125 -10.66 9.17 -21.08
C GLY A 125 -9.14 8.92 -21.01
N ARG A 126 -8.72 7.75 -20.51
CA ARG A 126 -7.30 7.37 -20.44
C ARG A 126 -6.93 6.29 -21.48
N ASN A 127 -7.61 5.17 -21.45
CA ASN A 127 -7.42 4.04 -22.38
C ASN A 127 -8.73 3.48 -22.95
N VAL A 128 -9.86 4.05 -22.54
CA VAL A 128 -11.19 3.82 -23.10
C VAL A 128 -11.82 5.18 -23.36
N PHE A 129 -12.30 5.39 -24.58
CA PHE A 129 -12.90 6.65 -25.00
C PHE A 129 -14.34 6.40 -25.45
N ALA A 130 -15.24 7.29 -25.06
CA ALA A 130 -16.58 7.29 -25.62
C ALA A 130 -16.50 7.63 -27.10
N ARG A 131 -17.23 6.89 -27.92
CA ARG A 131 -17.36 7.23 -29.36
C ARG A 131 -18.01 8.59 -29.45
N GLY A 132 -17.27 9.58 -29.98
CA GLY A 132 -17.80 10.90 -30.30
C GLY A 132 -18.78 10.73 -31.43
N VAL A 133 -20.05 11.00 -31.17
CA VAL A 133 -21.06 11.10 -32.26
C VAL A 133 -21.08 12.56 -32.72
N ASN A 134 -20.67 12.82 -33.94
CA ASN A 134 -20.80 14.14 -34.47
C ASN A 134 -22.30 14.45 -34.64
N PRO A 135 -22.86 15.50 -33.99
CA PRO A 135 -24.28 15.84 -34.11
C PRO A 135 -24.76 16.01 -35.59
N ALA A 136 -23.85 16.47 -36.47
CA ALA A 136 -24.13 16.60 -37.88
C ALA A 136 -24.31 15.25 -38.63
N THR A 137 -23.80 14.14 -38.03
CA THR A 137 -23.98 12.79 -38.59
C THR A 137 -25.26 12.11 -38.08
N LEU A 138 -25.87 12.67 -37.01
CA LEU A 138 -27.15 12.19 -36.50
C LEU A 138 -28.34 12.70 -37.26
N LEU A 139 -28.18 13.84 -37.90
CA LEU A 139 -29.19 14.45 -38.80
C LEU A 139 -28.69 14.24 -40.24
N GLY A 140 -29.19 13.20 -40.89
CA GLY A 140 -28.99 13.05 -42.31
C GLY A 140 -29.59 14.25 -43.08
N PRO A 141 -29.26 14.43 -44.35
CA PRO A 141 -29.72 15.56 -45.16
C PRO A 141 -31.26 15.68 -45.25
N GLU A 142 -32.01 14.67 -44.77
CA GLU A 142 -33.47 14.65 -44.73
C GLU A 142 -34.02 14.53 -43.29
N GLY A 143 -33.19 14.73 -42.24
CA GLY A 143 -33.65 14.68 -40.86
C GLY A 143 -33.96 13.28 -40.32
N GLU A 144 -33.63 12.21 -41.06
CA GLU A 144 -33.75 10.84 -40.57
C GLU A 144 -32.60 10.52 -39.60
N ALA A 145 -32.93 10.15 -38.35
CA ALA A 145 -31.96 9.68 -37.41
C ALA A 145 -31.30 8.38 -37.96
N PRO A 146 -29.94 8.30 -37.98
CA PRO A 146 -29.29 7.07 -38.36
C PRO A 146 -29.71 5.95 -37.45
N LEU A 147 -30.24 4.87 -37.99
CA LEU A 147 -30.61 3.67 -37.27
C LEU A 147 -29.44 3.26 -36.37
N ALA A 148 -29.69 3.11 -35.07
CA ALA A 148 -28.72 2.67 -34.08
C ALA A 148 -27.95 1.45 -34.60
N GLY A 149 -26.64 1.60 -34.66
CA GLY A 149 -25.70 0.76 -35.37
C GLY A 149 -25.96 -0.73 -35.27
N ARG A 150 -25.96 -1.39 -36.39
CA ARG A 150 -25.97 -2.85 -36.51
C ARG A 150 -24.91 -3.40 -35.56
N ARG A 151 -25.35 -4.16 -34.57
CA ARG A 151 -24.48 -4.98 -33.77
C ARG A 151 -23.73 -5.92 -34.71
N HIS A 152 -22.43 -5.75 -34.80
CA HIS A 152 -21.58 -6.65 -35.55
C HIS A 152 -21.70 -8.03 -34.89
N ARG A 153 -22.46 -8.92 -35.51
CA ARG A 153 -22.48 -10.34 -35.17
C ARG A 153 -21.14 -10.91 -35.61
N PRO A 154 -20.34 -11.51 -34.75
CA PRO A 154 -19.19 -12.27 -35.22
C PRO A 154 -19.72 -13.43 -36.06
N ALA A 155 -19.21 -13.54 -37.28
CA ALA A 155 -19.49 -14.69 -38.16
C ALA A 155 -19.00 -15.95 -37.46
N ARG A 156 -19.91 -16.89 -37.19
CA ARG A 156 -19.55 -18.25 -36.85
C ARG A 156 -18.88 -18.86 -38.09
N GLY A 157 -17.57 -19.07 -38.00
CA GLY A 157 -16.84 -19.91 -38.95
C GLY A 157 -17.31 -21.35 -38.85
N LEU A 158 -17.54 -21.96 -39.98
CA LEU A 158 -17.62 -23.39 -40.17
C LEU A 158 -16.28 -24.04 -39.92
#